data_9673d71b2be49b7be158a360084f521e
#
_entry.id   9673d71b2be49b7be158a360084f521e
#
_cell.length_a   1.000
_cell.length_b   1.000
_cell.length_c   1.000
_cell.angle_alpha   90.00
_cell.angle_beta   90.00
_cell.angle_gamma   90.00
#
_symmetry.space_group_name_H-M   'P 1'
#
loop_
_entity.id
_entity.type
_entity.pdbx_description
1 polymer ?
#
loop_
_entity_poly.entity_id
_entity_poly.type
_entity_poly.pdbx_seq_one_letter_code
_entity_poly.pdbx_strand_id
1 'polypeptide(L)'
;EEESRAAAAAIRRLMRQGVRCGRVAVVCRDIAKYRAAVRYEFRMADIPLYCDEPTTPEFSAPATAVRCLLAIARGAELTEQLTTLAKTGLCALTEEEVCALENYAYTWSPGAASWRAPFEKNPRGFGDADPTAEDTENLARAEKARALLVTAADGLRAKLRSASAEQMSRALYFCLKELGAEEAQAAQVEAIRAERGIPAAEEAAREWNVVMGLLDEMASLLGGQSVTIAEYEELFGLLLRSSDLGHIPQTLDAVVLASAGKMRLDAPDYVFVLGLSEGEFPAAPGETGLLTHADRDALMAQEVELPDCFENRVVREQVCFYKALTAPAKGLWLSWPKGQGQTLCAALEPVVDLLVPADPVLELPDLAATPADGLDVPVS
;
A
#
# COMPACT_ATOMS: atom_id res chain seq x y z
N GLU A 1 -12.23 -10.17 -7.42
CA GLU A 1 -12.30 -11.08 -6.26
C GLU A 1 -12.60 -12.51 -6.72
N GLU A 2 -13.65 -12.74 -7.51
CA GLU A 2 -14.05 -14.08 -8.00
C GLU A 2 -12.94 -14.78 -8.80
N GLU A 3 -12.28 -14.07 -9.72
CA GLU A 3 -11.12 -14.61 -10.45
C GLU A 3 -10.00 -15.04 -9.49
N SER A 4 -9.70 -14.23 -8.47
CA SER A 4 -8.66 -14.53 -7.47
C SER A 4 -9.02 -15.76 -6.64
N ARG A 5 -10.30 -15.90 -6.28
CA ARG A 5 -10.82 -17.07 -5.55
C ARG A 5 -10.76 -18.33 -6.40
N ALA A 6 -11.17 -18.25 -7.66
CA ALA A 6 -11.11 -19.37 -8.61
C ALA A 6 -9.64 -19.81 -8.84
N ALA A 7 -8.74 -18.86 -9.02
CA ALA A 7 -7.31 -19.14 -9.15
C ALA A 7 -6.74 -19.81 -7.88
N ALA A 8 -7.09 -19.31 -6.68
CA ALA A 8 -6.66 -19.92 -5.42
C ALA A 8 -7.16 -21.35 -5.28
N ALA A 9 -8.43 -21.63 -5.61
CA ALA A 9 -8.99 -22.96 -5.58
C ALA A 9 -8.28 -23.92 -6.55
N ALA A 10 -8.01 -23.47 -7.78
CA ALA A 10 -7.31 -24.26 -8.79
C ALA A 10 -5.84 -24.53 -8.38
N ILE A 11 -5.12 -23.53 -7.85
CA ILE A 11 -3.75 -23.68 -7.36
C ILE A 11 -3.71 -24.66 -6.18
N ARG A 12 -4.62 -24.53 -5.22
CA ARG A 12 -4.69 -25.48 -4.09
C ARG A 12 -4.92 -26.93 -4.55
N ARG A 13 -5.65 -27.13 -5.66
CA ARG A 13 -5.82 -28.44 -6.27
C ARG A 13 -4.51 -28.97 -6.87
N LEU A 14 -3.75 -28.12 -7.58
CA LEU A 14 -2.41 -28.47 -8.07
C LEU A 14 -1.45 -28.82 -6.90
N MET A 15 -1.50 -28.08 -5.79
CA MET A 15 -0.70 -28.38 -4.61
C MET A 15 -1.07 -29.77 -4.02
N ARG A 16 -2.36 -30.13 -3.96
CA ARG A 16 -2.80 -31.46 -3.54
C ARG A 16 -2.29 -32.58 -4.46
N GLN A 17 -2.01 -32.28 -5.72
CA GLN A 17 -1.41 -33.18 -6.70
C GLN A 17 0.14 -33.21 -6.60
N GLY A 18 0.74 -32.50 -5.64
CA GLY A 18 2.17 -32.50 -5.40
C GLY A 18 2.94 -31.41 -6.17
N VAL A 19 2.26 -30.45 -6.80
CA VAL A 19 2.93 -29.30 -7.44
C VAL A 19 3.42 -28.35 -6.36
N ARG A 20 4.69 -27.93 -6.44
CA ARG A 20 5.29 -26.94 -5.53
C ARG A 20 4.78 -25.54 -5.86
N CYS A 21 4.58 -24.71 -4.83
CA CYS A 21 4.12 -23.32 -4.99
C CYS A 21 5.05 -22.48 -5.89
N GLY A 22 6.36 -22.62 -5.72
CA GLY A 22 7.37 -21.90 -6.54
C GLY A 22 7.40 -22.30 -8.03
N ARG A 23 6.61 -23.32 -8.42
CA ARG A 23 6.42 -23.69 -9.83
C ARG A 23 5.14 -23.12 -10.43
N VAL A 24 4.42 -22.30 -9.67
CA VAL A 24 3.16 -21.66 -10.07
C VAL A 24 3.32 -20.15 -10.02
N ALA A 25 2.88 -19.47 -11.07
CA ALA A 25 2.84 -18.01 -11.13
C ALA A 25 1.42 -17.52 -11.43
N VAL A 26 1.05 -16.40 -10.85
CA VAL A 26 -0.14 -15.61 -11.19
C VAL A 26 0.34 -14.34 -11.86
N VAL A 27 -0.19 -14.06 -13.04
CA VAL A 27 0.22 -12.91 -13.86
C VAL A 27 -1.00 -12.05 -14.14
N CYS A 28 -0.89 -10.75 -13.91
CA CYS A 28 -1.88 -9.76 -14.29
C CYS A 28 -1.19 -8.55 -14.92
N ARG A 29 -1.93 -7.72 -15.65
CA ARG A 29 -1.36 -6.51 -16.25
C ARG A 29 -1.11 -5.43 -15.19
N ASP A 30 -2.07 -5.23 -14.31
CA ASP A 30 -2.04 -4.24 -13.23
C ASP A 30 -2.14 -4.95 -11.87
N ILE A 31 -1.01 -5.10 -11.21
CA ILE A 31 -0.95 -5.74 -9.88
C ILE A 31 -1.75 -4.95 -8.84
N ALA A 32 -1.81 -3.61 -8.93
CA ALA A 32 -2.50 -2.80 -7.93
C ALA A 32 -3.99 -3.17 -7.82
N LYS A 33 -4.62 -3.53 -8.93
CA LYS A 33 -6.03 -3.99 -8.96
C LYS A 33 -6.23 -5.36 -8.31
N TYR A 34 -5.27 -6.27 -8.46
CA TYR A 34 -5.42 -7.67 -8.07
C TYR A 34 -4.80 -8.01 -6.71
N ARG A 35 -3.77 -7.27 -6.29
CA ARG A 35 -2.95 -7.58 -5.11
C ARG A 35 -3.76 -7.82 -3.84
N ALA A 36 -4.71 -6.95 -3.54
CA ALA A 36 -5.51 -7.07 -2.31
C ALA A 36 -6.38 -8.34 -2.32
N ALA A 37 -7.07 -8.60 -3.43
CA ALA A 37 -7.92 -9.76 -3.60
C ALA A 37 -7.12 -11.08 -3.62
N VAL A 38 -6.00 -11.12 -4.36
CA VAL A 38 -5.14 -12.30 -4.42
C VAL A 38 -4.52 -12.58 -3.06
N ARG A 39 -3.99 -11.57 -2.36
CA ARG A 39 -3.44 -11.74 -0.99
C ARG A 39 -4.48 -12.29 -0.02
N TYR A 40 -5.71 -11.76 -0.07
CA TYR A 40 -6.80 -12.21 0.79
C TYR A 40 -7.16 -13.67 0.51
N GLU A 41 -7.49 -14.01 -0.74
CA GLU A 41 -7.95 -15.34 -1.13
C GLU A 41 -6.85 -16.42 -0.94
N PHE A 42 -5.59 -16.07 -1.23
CA PHE A 42 -4.47 -16.98 -1.04
C PHE A 42 -4.16 -17.25 0.45
N ARG A 43 -4.29 -16.21 1.28
CA ARG A 43 -4.18 -16.37 2.74
C ARG A 43 -5.29 -17.26 3.29
N MET A 44 -6.54 -17.08 2.83
CA MET A 44 -7.68 -17.92 3.23
C MET A 44 -7.52 -19.39 2.76
N ALA A 45 -6.78 -19.59 1.68
CA ALA A 45 -6.49 -20.92 1.13
C ALA A 45 -5.17 -21.52 1.62
N ASP A 46 -4.44 -20.90 2.57
CA ASP A 46 -3.10 -21.31 3.04
C ASP A 46 -2.08 -21.48 1.89
N ILE A 47 -2.13 -20.59 0.88
CA ILE A 47 -1.19 -20.59 -0.22
C ILE A 47 -0.13 -19.51 0.04
N PRO A 48 1.16 -19.89 0.18
CA PRO A 48 2.23 -18.90 0.31
C PRO A 48 2.37 -18.08 -0.97
N LEU A 49 2.37 -16.76 -0.83
CA LEU A 49 2.39 -15.80 -1.94
C LEU A 49 3.59 -14.88 -1.83
N TYR A 50 4.33 -14.75 -2.91
CA TYR A 50 5.32 -13.70 -3.14
C TYR A 50 4.79 -12.72 -4.19
N CYS A 51 4.80 -11.44 -3.87
CA CYS A 51 4.38 -10.38 -4.79
C CYS A 51 5.63 -9.66 -5.31
N ASP A 52 5.91 -9.78 -6.61
CA ASP A 52 7.05 -9.14 -7.28
C ASP A 52 6.71 -7.69 -7.66
N GLU A 53 6.40 -6.88 -6.65
CA GLU A 53 6.15 -5.46 -6.82
C GLU A 53 6.76 -4.68 -5.65
N PRO A 54 7.42 -3.54 -5.93
CA PRO A 54 7.93 -2.66 -4.89
C PRO A 54 6.83 -2.28 -3.89
N THR A 55 7.11 -2.42 -2.62
CA THR A 55 6.23 -1.92 -1.56
C THR A 55 6.81 -0.62 -1.03
N THR A 56 6.07 0.47 -1.16
CA THR A 56 6.53 1.78 -0.70
C THR A 56 6.14 2.00 0.76
N PRO A 57 6.97 2.71 1.56
CA PRO A 57 6.64 3.05 2.94
C PRO A 57 5.62 4.20 3.08
N GLU A 58 5.01 4.65 1.99
CA GLU A 58 4.17 5.88 1.95
C GLU A 58 3.05 5.91 3.00
N PHE A 59 2.46 4.74 3.28
CA PHE A 59 1.35 4.61 4.24
C PHE A 59 1.77 3.93 5.55
N SER A 60 3.06 3.78 5.79
CA SER A 60 3.58 3.22 7.04
C SER A 60 3.33 4.17 8.22
N ALA A 61 3.31 3.62 9.43
CA ALA A 61 3.14 4.41 10.65
C ALA A 61 4.22 5.51 10.80
N PRO A 62 5.52 5.24 10.58
CA PRO A 62 6.54 6.29 10.66
C PRO A 62 6.40 7.37 9.59
N ALA A 63 6.05 7.00 8.34
CA ALA A 63 5.80 7.99 7.29
C ALA A 63 4.59 8.89 7.62
N THR A 64 3.52 8.29 8.14
CA THR A 64 2.32 9.01 8.59
C THR A 64 2.66 9.96 9.73
N ALA A 65 3.45 9.54 10.72
CA ALA A 65 3.87 10.40 11.83
C ALA A 65 4.65 11.62 11.34
N VAL A 66 5.63 11.45 10.46
CA VAL A 66 6.41 12.55 9.88
C VAL A 66 5.51 13.51 9.08
N ARG A 67 4.59 12.97 8.27
CA ARG A 67 3.65 13.79 7.48
C ARG A 67 2.70 14.60 8.38
N CYS A 68 2.16 14.01 9.43
CA CYS A 68 1.34 14.74 10.41
C CYS A 68 2.11 15.89 11.05
N LEU A 69 3.35 15.66 11.46
CA LEU A 69 4.22 16.68 12.05
C LEU A 69 4.52 17.82 11.07
N LEU A 70 4.81 17.52 9.81
CA LEU A 70 5.02 18.53 8.76
C LEU A 70 3.73 19.32 8.47
N ALA A 71 2.59 18.65 8.39
CA ALA A 71 1.29 19.28 8.17
C ALA A 71 0.93 20.25 9.31
N ILE A 72 1.16 19.87 10.57
CA ILE A 72 0.96 20.74 11.74
C ILE A 72 1.90 21.95 11.69
N ALA A 73 3.17 21.73 11.35
CA ALA A 73 4.15 22.81 11.24
C ALA A 73 3.76 23.81 10.15
N ARG A 74 3.18 23.36 9.06
CA ARG A 74 2.63 24.20 7.97
C ARG A 74 1.35 24.93 8.34
N GLY A 75 0.64 24.49 9.37
CA GLY A 75 -0.59 25.11 9.86
C GLY A 75 -1.87 24.39 9.51
N ALA A 76 -1.79 23.09 9.23
CA ALA A 76 -2.97 22.25 9.03
C ALA A 76 -3.85 22.20 10.31
N GLU A 77 -5.05 21.66 10.14
CA GLU A 77 -6.03 21.49 11.21
C GLU A 77 -5.49 20.53 12.29
N LEU A 78 -5.45 20.99 13.55
CA LEU A 78 -4.76 20.26 14.61
C LEU A 78 -5.47 18.97 14.99
N THR A 79 -6.78 18.95 15.02
CA THR A 79 -7.56 17.79 15.51
C THR A 79 -7.27 16.56 14.67
N GLU A 80 -7.37 16.68 13.34
CA GLU A 80 -7.11 15.59 12.42
C GLU A 80 -5.66 15.09 12.53
N GLN A 81 -4.71 16.02 12.52
CA GLN A 81 -3.29 15.65 12.49
C GLN A 81 -2.81 15.06 13.82
N LEU A 82 -3.23 15.63 14.97
CA LEU A 82 -2.83 15.13 16.28
C LEU A 82 -3.47 13.78 16.62
N THR A 83 -4.76 13.58 16.26
CA THR A 83 -5.42 12.28 16.46
C THR A 83 -4.84 11.21 15.54
N THR A 84 -4.51 11.55 14.28
CA THR A 84 -3.84 10.63 13.37
C THR A 84 -2.45 10.27 13.88
N LEU A 85 -1.66 11.26 14.33
CA LEU A 85 -0.34 11.04 14.93
C LEU A 85 -0.42 10.11 16.15
N ALA A 86 -1.36 10.33 17.05
CA ALA A 86 -1.57 9.47 18.22
C ALA A 86 -1.86 8.01 17.82
N LYS A 87 -2.70 7.83 16.79
CA LYS A 87 -3.10 6.51 16.28
C LYS A 87 -2.00 5.75 15.54
N THR A 88 -0.87 6.38 15.19
CA THR A 88 0.27 5.67 14.61
C THR A 88 0.88 4.64 15.56
N GLY A 89 0.61 4.76 16.86
CA GLY A 89 1.24 3.96 17.90
C GLY A 89 2.71 4.33 18.15
N LEU A 90 3.21 5.42 17.55
CA LEU A 90 4.58 5.91 17.67
C LEU A 90 4.73 7.04 18.71
N CYS A 91 3.83 7.11 19.66
CA CYS A 91 3.90 8.05 20.77
C CYS A 91 3.94 7.26 22.09
N ALA A 92 4.55 7.84 23.13
CA ALA A 92 4.55 7.25 24.48
C ALA A 92 3.15 7.39 25.14
N LEU A 93 2.14 6.83 24.47
CA LEU A 93 0.73 6.82 24.87
C LEU A 93 0.20 5.40 24.92
N THR A 94 -0.67 5.10 25.87
CA THR A 94 -1.41 3.85 25.88
C THR A 94 -2.63 3.92 24.95
N GLU A 95 -3.21 2.77 24.61
CA GLU A 95 -4.40 2.71 23.78
C GLU A 95 -5.59 3.45 24.44
N GLU A 96 -5.73 3.34 25.77
CA GLU A 96 -6.77 4.06 26.53
C GLU A 96 -6.57 5.58 26.48
N GLU A 97 -5.32 6.07 26.49
CA GLU A 97 -5.02 7.50 26.38
C GLU A 97 -5.33 8.01 24.98
N VAL A 98 -5.01 7.23 23.93
CA VAL A 98 -5.36 7.56 22.54
C VAL A 98 -6.89 7.57 22.34
N CYS A 99 -7.60 6.56 22.85
CA CYS A 99 -9.05 6.49 22.80
C CYS A 99 -9.72 7.66 23.56
N ALA A 100 -9.21 8.00 24.75
CA ALA A 100 -9.73 9.12 25.53
C ALA A 100 -9.52 10.47 24.79
N LEU A 101 -8.35 10.67 24.17
CA LEU A 101 -8.05 11.84 23.36
C LEU A 101 -9.01 11.98 22.18
N GLU A 102 -9.21 10.90 21.43
CA GLU A 102 -10.08 10.87 20.25
C GLU A 102 -11.54 11.14 20.62
N ASN A 103 -12.04 10.48 21.69
CA ASN A 103 -13.39 10.70 22.19
C ASN A 103 -13.61 12.14 22.64
N TYR A 104 -12.63 12.72 23.32
CA TYR A 104 -12.70 14.13 23.73
C TYR A 104 -12.71 15.07 22.52
N ALA A 105 -11.83 14.82 21.54
CA ALA A 105 -11.75 15.60 20.31
C ALA A 105 -13.03 15.49 19.48
N TYR A 106 -13.64 14.32 19.40
CA TYR A 106 -14.92 14.09 18.73
C TYR A 106 -16.06 14.84 19.43
N THR A 107 -16.12 14.75 20.77
CA THR A 107 -17.20 15.35 21.56
C THR A 107 -17.16 16.88 21.53
N TRP A 108 -15.98 17.46 21.63
CA TRP A 108 -15.82 18.91 21.84
C TRP A 108 -15.29 19.67 20.63
N SER A 109 -14.83 18.98 19.59
CA SER A 109 -14.23 19.57 18.37
C SER A 109 -13.33 20.77 18.70
N PRO A 110 -12.25 20.59 19.49
CA PRO A 110 -11.44 21.69 20.00
C PRO A 110 -10.73 22.42 18.86
N GLY A 111 -10.91 23.73 18.79
CA GLY A 111 -10.14 24.57 17.87
C GLY A 111 -8.69 24.75 18.34
N ALA A 112 -7.85 25.37 17.50
CA ALA A 112 -6.40 25.52 17.71
C ALA A 112 -6.02 26.15 19.09
N ALA A 113 -6.82 27.08 19.59
CA ALA A 113 -6.59 27.68 20.91
C ALA A 113 -6.92 26.69 22.03
N SER A 114 -8.01 25.93 21.89
CA SER A 114 -8.42 24.93 22.88
C SER A 114 -7.44 23.76 22.96
N TRP A 115 -6.83 23.36 21.84
CA TRP A 115 -5.75 22.37 21.86
C TRP A 115 -4.54 22.82 22.69
N ARG A 116 -4.25 24.13 22.73
CA ARG A 116 -3.11 24.71 23.48
C ARG A 116 -3.44 25.02 24.93
N ALA A 117 -4.72 24.93 25.32
CA ALA A 117 -5.16 25.04 26.70
C ALA A 117 -5.41 23.65 27.30
N PRO A 118 -5.31 23.46 28.62
CA PRO A 118 -5.70 22.21 29.25
C PRO A 118 -7.15 21.83 28.95
N PHE A 119 -7.39 20.53 28.80
CA PHE A 119 -8.75 20.00 28.67
C PHE A 119 -9.42 19.96 30.03
N GLU A 120 -10.57 20.65 30.16
CA GLU A 120 -11.28 20.77 31.44
C GLU A 120 -12.74 20.32 31.33
N LYS A 121 -13.26 20.07 30.12
CA LYS A 121 -14.66 19.74 29.91
C LYS A 121 -14.92 18.25 30.16
N ASN A 122 -16.16 17.92 30.57
CA ASN A 122 -16.55 16.54 30.77
C ASN A 122 -16.43 15.72 29.47
N PRO A 123 -15.68 14.60 29.44
CA PRO A 123 -15.54 13.76 28.25
C PRO A 123 -16.84 13.22 27.65
N ARG A 124 -17.90 13.09 28.46
CA ARG A 124 -19.25 12.69 27.99
C ARG A 124 -20.00 13.78 27.23
N GLY A 125 -19.48 15.00 27.19
CA GLY A 125 -20.15 16.13 26.56
C GLY A 125 -21.07 16.93 27.54
N PHE A 126 -22.10 17.53 26.97
CA PHE A 126 -23.04 18.34 27.75
C PHE A 126 -24.02 17.44 28.56
N GLY A 127 -24.15 17.70 29.83
CA GLY A 127 -25.09 17.02 30.71
C GLY A 127 -25.10 17.65 32.09
N ASP A 128 -26.23 17.55 32.81
CA ASP A 128 -26.39 18.08 34.17
C ASP A 128 -25.87 17.12 35.25
N ALA A 129 -25.40 15.93 34.88
CA ALA A 129 -24.88 14.95 35.82
C ALA A 129 -23.47 15.29 36.26
N ASP A 130 -23.16 15.15 37.51
CA ASP A 130 -21.81 15.28 38.04
C ASP A 130 -20.85 14.28 37.36
N PRO A 131 -19.60 14.67 37.10
CA PRO A 131 -18.60 13.77 36.55
C PRO A 131 -18.38 12.55 37.43
N THR A 132 -18.36 11.38 36.81
CA THR A 132 -18.00 10.13 37.50
C THR A 132 -16.49 10.02 37.72
N ALA A 133 -16.07 9.05 38.52
CA ALA A 133 -14.63 8.74 38.66
C ALA A 133 -13.99 8.34 37.32
N GLU A 134 -14.73 7.60 36.47
CA GLU A 134 -14.32 7.22 35.14
C GLU A 134 -14.17 8.42 34.19
N ASP A 135 -15.07 9.40 34.27
CA ASP A 135 -14.99 10.64 33.48
C ASP A 135 -13.74 11.45 33.84
N THR A 136 -13.45 11.51 35.17
CA THR A 136 -12.25 12.20 35.66
C THR A 136 -10.97 11.52 35.19
N GLU A 137 -10.94 10.19 35.18
CA GLU A 137 -9.81 9.41 34.68
C GLU A 137 -9.63 9.57 33.18
N ASN A 138 -10.71 9.50 32.39
CA ASN A 138 -10.68 9.70 30.94
C ASN A 138 -10.26 11.13 30.58
N LEU A 139 -10.68 12.14 31.35
CA LEU A 139 -10.21 13.51 31.15
C LEU A 139 -8.71 13.63 31.42
N ALA A 140 -8.20 13.00 32.48
CA ALA A 140 -6.77 12.99 32.79
C ALA A 140 -5.94 12.27 31.70
N ARG A 141 -6.45 11.16 31.16
CA ARG A 141 -5.83 10.44 30.03
C ARG A 141 -5.80 11.33 28.78
N ALA A 142 -6.92 11.96 28.41
CA ALA A 142 -7.00 12.85 27.26
C ALA A 142 -6.06 14.05 27.40
N GLU A 143 -5.98 14.65 28.59
CA GLU A 143 -5.09 15.79 28.86
C GLU A 143 -3.63 15.38 28.80
N LYS A 144 -3.23 14.23 29.32
CA LYS A 144 -1.87 13.70 29.21
C LYS A 144 -1.47 13.54 27.74
N ALA A 145 -2.34 12.94 26.93
CA ALA A 145 -2.10 12.75 25.49
C ALA A 145 -2.01 14.10 24.77
N ARG A 146 -2.95 15.03 25.04
CA ARG A 146 -2.90 16.38 24.49
C ARG A 146 -1.59 17.09 24.81
N ALA A 147 -1.20 17.09 26.09
CA ALA A 147 -0.02 17.81 26.55
C ALA A 147 1.25 17.31 25.86
N LEU A 148 1.43 15.99 25.73
CA LEU A 148 2.55 15.38 25.03
C LEU A 148 2.61 15.83 23.57
N LEU A 149 1.50 15.64 22.84
CA LEU A 149 1.45 15.88 21.40
C LEU A 149 1.58 17.36 21.05
N VAL A 150 0.87 18.24 21.75
CA VAL A 150 0.90 19.69 21.47
C VAL A 150 2.24 20.29 21.82
N THR A 151 2.86 19.87 22.93
CA THR A 151 4.21 20.36 23.32
C THR A 151 5.24 20.00 22.26
N ALA A 152 5.27 18.76 21.79
CA ALA A 152 6.19 18.32 20.77
C ALA A 152 5.93 19.04 19.42
N ALA A 153 4.66 19.15 19.01
CA ALA A 153 4.29 19.79 17.75
C ALA A 153 4.59 21.30 17.73
N ASP A 154 4.27 22.04 18.80
CA ASP A 154 4.58 23.48 18.88
C ASP A 154 6.08 23.72 18.99
N GLY A 155 6.83 22.85 19.69
CA GLY A 155 8.29 22.87 19.74
C GLY A 155 8.92 22.65 18.36
N LEU A 156 8.41 21.69 17.59
CA LEU A 156 8.82 21.45 16.22
C LEU A 156 8.52 22.66 15.32
N ARG A 157 7.30 23.17 15.35
CA ARG A 157 6.88 24.32 14.55
C ARG A 157 7.77 25.54 14.77
N ALA A 158 8.22 25.78 16.01
CA ALA A 158 9.14 26.87 16.31
C ALA A 158 10.53 26.66 15.67
N LYS A 159 11.03 25.41 15.67
CA LYS A 159 12.33 25.05 15.08
C LYS A 159 12.33 25.13 13.54
N LEU A 160 11.16 24.88 12.89
CA LEU A 160 11.09 24.81 11.43
C LEU A 160 10.92 26.18 10.72
N ARG A 161 10.63 27.27 11.41
CA ARG A 161 10.29 28.58 10.82
C ARG A 161 11.34 29.19 9.87
N SER A 162 12.61 28.86 10.05
CA SER A 162 13.72 29.38 9.26
C SER A 162 14.85 28.36 9.15
N ALA A 163 14.48 27.08 9.13
CA ALA A 163 15.41 25.98 9.12
C ALA A 163 15.87 25.64 7.70
N SER A 164 17.13 25.22 7.54
CA SER A 164 17.57 24.52 6.33
C SER A 164 17.01 23.10 6.29
N ALA A 165 17.08 22.44 5.13
CA ALA A 165 16.60 21.06 4.99
C ALA A 165 17.25 20.11 6.00
N GLU A 166 18.55 20.24 6.26
CA GLU A 166 19.26 19.48 7.29
C GLU A 166 18.69 19.73 8.70
N GLN A 167 18.45 21.01 9.03
CA GLN A 167 17.85 21.37 10.31
C GLN A 167 16.42 20.87 10.46
N MET A 168 15.63 20.84 9.35
CA MET A 168 14.28 20.27 9.35
C MET A 168 14.29 18.77 9.62
N SER A 169 15.15 18.02 8.92
CA SER A 169 15.31 16.56 9.15
C SER A 169 15.68 16.26 10.61
N ARG A 170 16.68 16.98 11.13
CA ARG A 170 17.09 16.83 12.54
C ARG A 170 15.98 17.19 13.53
N ALA A 171 15.24 18.28 13.28
CA ALA A 171 14.14 18.68 14.13
C ALA A 171 13.00 17.67 14.16
N LEU A 172 12.68 17.06 13.00
CA LEU A 172 11.69 15.98 12.88
C LEU A 172 12.13 14.73 13.66
N TYR A 173 13.38 14.29 13.48
CA TYR A 173 13.91 13.15 14.23
C TYR A 173 13.87 13.38 15.76
N PHE A 174 14.32 14.54 16.23
CA PHE A 174 14.27 14.86 17.66
C PHE A 174 12.84 15.01 18.19
N CYS A 175 11.90 15.51 17.38
CA CYS A 175 10.50 15.55 17.75
C CYS A 175 9.90 14.14 17.91
N LEU A 176 10.20 13.21 17.00
CA LEU A 176 9.81 11.81 17.13
C LEU A 176 10.39 11.18 18.40
N LYS A 177 11.65 11.49 18.71
CA LYS A 177 12.29 11.03 19.95
C LYS A 177 11.64 11.62 21.20
N GLU A 178 11.31 12.91 21.21
CA GLU A 178 10.57 13.58 22.30
C GLU A 178 9.16 12.95 22.49
N LEU A 179 8.55 12.44 21.43
CA LEU A 179 7.30 11.69 21.47
C LEU A 179 7.45 10.24 21.98
N GLY A 180 8.68 9.74 22.14
CA GLY A 180 8.96 8.37 22.54
C GLY A 180 8.82 7.34 21.42
N ALA A 181 9.00 7.79 20.15
CA ALA A 181 8.71 6.95 18.98
C ALA A 181 9.67 5.75 18.84
N GLU A 182 10.93 5.84 19.28
CA GLU A 182 11.89 4.73 19.21
C GLU A 182 11.47 3.57 20.11
N GLU A 183 11.09 3.87 21.35
CA GLU A 183 10.64 2.89 22.33
C GLU A 183 9.26 2.30 21.95
N ALA A 184 8.36 3.15 21.48
CA ALA A 184 7.04 2.74 20.99
C ALA A 184 7.14 1.82 19.78
N GLN A 185 8.02 2.14 18.82
CA GLN A 185 8.29 1.30 17.64
C GLN A 185 8.88 -0.05 18.06
N ALA A 186 9.83 -0.08 18.98
CA ALA A 186 10.41 -1.34 19.46
C ALA A 186 9.34 -2.22 20.14
N ALA A 187 8.48 -1.65 20.97
CA ALA A 187 7.37 -2.36 21.60
C ALA A 187 6.36 -2.87 20.58
N GLN A 188 6.03 -2.07 19.56
CA GLN A 188 5.11 -2.43 18.49
C GLN A 188 5.67 -3.60 17.65
N VAL A 189 6.96 -3.59 17.31
CA VAL A 189 7.62 -4.68 16.59
C VAL A 189 7.54 -5.99 17.38
N GLU A 190 7.76 -5.96 18.70
CA GLU A 190 7.63 -7.15 19.54
C GLU A 190 6.18 -7.64 19.65
N ALA A 191 5.20 -6.74 19.74
CA ALA A 191 3.79 -7.10 19.74
C ALA A 191 3.38 -7.74 18.40
N ILE A 192 3.80 -7.17 17.27
CA ILE A 192 3.57 -7.73 15.92
C ILE A 192 4.25 -9.11 15.81
N ARG A 193 5.47 -9.27 16.35
CA ARG A 193 6.18 -10.54 16.35
C ARG A 193 5.39 -11.64 17.08
N ALA A 194 4.82 -11.30 18.24
CA ALA A 194 4.02 -12.22 19.02
C ALA A 194 2.69 -12.59 18.34
N GLU A 195 2.04 -11.64 17.68
CA GLU A 195 0.71 -11.82 17.08
C GLU A 195 0.77 -12.38 15.65
N ARG A 196 1.70 -11.87 14.81
CA ARG A 196 1.75 -12.13 13.36
C ARG A 196 3.03 -12.82 12.89
N GLY A 197 3.97 -13.05 13.80
CA GLY A 197 5.24 -13.72 13.54
C GLY A 197 6.37 -12.81 13.08
N ILE A 198 7.55 -13.42 12.93
CA ILE A 198 8.81 -12.75 12.61
C ILE A 198 8.74 -11.90 11.32
N PRO A 199 8.15 -12.38 10.21
CA PRO A 199 8.20 -11.64 8.96
C PRO A 199 7.47 -10.29 9.02
N ALA A 200 6.32 -10.23 9.69
CA ALA A 200 5.56 -8.97 9.86
C ALA A 200 6.31 -7.99 10.77
N ALA A 201 7.00 -8.50 11.80
CA ALA A 201 7.83 -7.69 12.67
C ALA A 201 9.04 -7.09 11.93
N GLU A 202 9.70 -7.88 11.07
CA GLU A 202 10.80 -7.40 10.24
C GLU A 202 10.34 -6.37 9.20
N GLU A 203 9.13 -6.51 8.65
CA GLU A 203 8.54 -5.51 7.76
C GLU A 203 8.33 -4.17 8.49
N ALA A 204 7.71 -4.21 9.67
CA ALA A 204 7.50 -3.00 10.49
C ALA A 204 8.85 -2.33 10.91
N ALA A 205 9.87 -3.12 11.22
CA ALA A 205 11.19 -2.61 11.53
C ALA A 205 11.87 -1.98 10.29
N ARG A 206 11.69 -2.56 9.10
CA ARG A 206 12.20 -1.99 7.85
C ARG A 206 11.52 -0.69 7.49
N GLU A 207 10.20 -0.58 7.66
CA GLU A 207 9.46 0.66 7.44
C GLU A 207 10.06 1.82 8.25
N TRP A 208 10.33 1.60 9.53
CA TRP A 208 10.97 2.58 10.39
C TRP A 208 12.36 2.97 9.87
N ASN A 209 13.21 1.98 9.59
CA ASN A 209 14.57 2.21 9.13
C ASN A 209 14.62 2.97 7.79
N VAL A 210 13.74 2.63 6.86
CA VAL A 210 13.65 3.32 5.56
C VAL A 210 13.23 4.78 5.77
N VAL A 211 12.18 5.05 6.56
CA VAL A 211 11.72 6.42 6.80
C VAL A 211 12.76 7.26 7.52
N MET A 212 13.46 6.71 8.51
CA MET A 212 14.58 7.41 9.16
C MET A 212 15.74 7.66 8.19
N GLY A 213 16.07 6.65 7.35
CA GLY A 213 17.08 6.80 6.29
C GLY A 213 16.73 7.89 5.28
N LEU A 214 15.45 8.07 4.94
CA LEU A 214 15.02 9.16 4.06
C LEU A 214 15.20 10.55 4.71
N LEU A 215 14.99 10.69 6.01
CA LEU A 215 15.32 11.95 6.71
C LEU A 215 16.82 12.25 6.66
N ASP A 216 17.66 11.22 6.82
CA ASP A 216 19.13 11.37 6.70
C ASP A 216 19.55 11.69 5.25
N GLU A 217 18.91 11.06 4.26
CA GLU A 217 19.15 11.34 2.84
C GLU A 217 18.79 12.79 2.49
N MET A 218 17.62 13.28 2.93
CA MET A 218 17.22 14.67 2.75
C MET A 218 18.19 15.64 3.42
N ALA A 219 18.66 15.31 4.64
CA ALA A 219 19.67 16.12 5.33
C ALA A 219 20.98 16.16 4.55
N SER A 220 21.40 15.04 3.97
CA SER A 220 22.65 14.92 3.23
C SER A 220 22.60 15.59 1.85
N LEU A 221 21.52 15.35 1.08
CA LEU A 221 21.40 15.83 -0.30
C LEU A 221 21.08 17.33 -0.37
N LEU A 222 20.16 17.80 0.46
CA LEU A 222 19.73 19.20 0.46
C LEU A 222 20.59 20.08 1.38
N GLY A 223 21.19 19.49 2.42
CA GLY A 223 22.14 20.13 3.32
C GLY A 223 21.65 21.48 3.87
N GLY A 224 22.47 22.49 3.70
CA GLY A 224 22.20 23.87 4.14
C GLY A 224 21.23 24.66 3.25
N GLN A 225 20.62 24.05 2.24
CA GLN A 225 19.67 24.76 1.36
C GLN A 225 18.45 25.19 2.16
N SER A 226 18.00 26.42 1.90
CA SER A 226 16.76 26.96 2.44
C SER A 226 15.60 26.44 1.60
N VAL A 227 14.73 25.65 2.20
CA VAL A 227 13.50 25.16 1.58
C VAL A 227 12.32 25.52 2.48
N THR A 228 11.17 25.72 1.89
CA THR A 228 9.92 25.87 2.66
C THR A 228 9.47 24.52 3.22
N ILE A 229 8.64 24.53 4.26
CA ILE A 229 8.07 23.29 4.82
C ILE A 229 7.24 22.55 3.75
N ALA A 230 6.56 23.29 2.86
CA ALA A 230 5.77 22.70 1.78
C ALA A 230 6.64 21.97 0.75
N GLU A 231 7.74 22.59 0.31
CA GLU A 231 8.72 21.95 -0.59
C GLU A 231 9.37 20.74 0.05
N TYR A 232 9.72 20.84 1.34
CA TYR A 232 10.28 19.71 2.08
C TYR A 232 9.28 18.53 2.16
N GLU A 233 8.01 18.80 2.46
CA GLU A 233 6.94 17.80 2.51
C GLU A 233 6.72 17.13 1.15
N GLU A 234 6.74 17.90 0.04
CA GLU A 234 6.62 17.38 -1.32
C GLU A 234 7.79 16.47 -1.70
N LEU A 235 9.02 16.90 -1.43
CA LEU A 235 10.22 16.11 -1.67
C LEU A 235 10.24 14.83 -0.84
N PHE A 236 9.88 14.90 0.44
CA PHE A 236 9.75 13.74 1.29
C PHE A 236 8.70 12.76 0.76
N GLY A 237 7.54 13.26 0.30
CA GLY A 237 6.52 12.44 -0.34
C GLY A 237 6.99 11.78 -1.64
N LEU A 238 7.81 12.46 -2.45
CA LEU A 238 8.42 11.88 -3.64
C LEU A 238 9.38 10.75 -3.28
N LEU A 239 10.24 10.95 -2.29
CA LEU A 239 11.17 9.93 -1.82
C LEU A 239 10.45 8.72 -1.25
N LEU A 240 9.40 8.90 -0.45
CA LEU A 240 8.57 7.80 0.05
C LEU A 240 7.98 6.94 -1.09
N ARG A 241 7.47 7.56 -2.15
CA ARG A 241 6.91 6.85 -3.32
C ARG A 241 7.96 6.17 -4.18
N SER A 242 9.17 6.70 -4.22
CA SER A 242 10.29 6.12 -4.99
C SER A 242 11.07 5.06 -4.22
N SER A 243 10.90 5.00 -2.90
CA SER A 243 11.57 4.03 -2.04
C SER A 243 10.90 2.67 -2.10
N ASP A 244 11.71 1.61 -2.11
CA ASP A 244 11.25 0.23 -2.04
C ASP A 244 11.66 -0.36 -0.69
N LEU A 245 10.69 -0.91 0.05
CA LEU A 245 10.94 -1.62 1.31
C LEU A 245 11.74 -2.92 1.10
N GLY A 246 11.86 -3.39 -0.14
CA GLY A 246 12.54 -4.63 -0.47
C GLY A 246 11.82 -5.84 0.15
N HIS A 247 10.99 -6.52 -0.62
CA HIS A 247 10.30 -7.71 -0.12
C HIS A 247 11.20 -8.95 -0.28
N ILE A 248 11.73 -9.46 0.82
CA ILE A 248 12.43 -10.76 0.80
C ILE A 248 11.37 -11.85 0.89
N PRO A 249 11.34 -12.82 -0.06
CA PRO A 249 10.43 -13.93 0.00
C PRO A 249 10.58 -14.67 1.34
N GLN A 250 9.49 -14.81 2.08
CA GLN A 250 9.48 -15.49 3.38
C GLN A 250 9.71 -16.99 3.27
N THR A 251 9.36 -17.56 2.12
CA THR A 251 9.59 -18.96 1.79
C THR A 251 10.17 -19.06 0.39
N LEU A 252 11.10 -19.99 0.18
CA LEU A 252 11.61 -20.31 -1.15
C LEU A 252 10.57 -21.00 -2.05
N ASP A 253 9.47 -21.48 -1.46
CA ASP A 253 8.37 -22.18 -2.13
C ASP A 253 7.06 -21.39 -1.98
N ALA A 254 6.93 -20.31 -2.74
CA ALA A 254 5.74 -19.46 -2.79
C ALA A 254 5.27 -19.27 -4.24
N VAL A 255 3.95 -19.10 -4.42
CA VAL A 255 3.38 -18.69 -5.70
C VAL A 255 3.79 -17.23 -5.97
N VAL A 256 4.26 -16.96 -7.18
CA VAL A 256 4.69 -15.62 -7.57
C VAL A 256 3.51 -14.86 -8.18
N LEU A 257 3.16 -13.70 -7.63
CA LEU A 257 2.28 -12.74 -8.28
C LEU A 257 3.13 -11.69 -9.00
N ALA A 258 3.05 -11.65 -10.32
CA ALA A 258 3.86 -10.78 -11.16
C ALA A 258 3.04 -9.91 -12.11
N SER A 259 3.53 -8.70 -12.40
CA SER A 259 3.02 -7.88 -13.51
C SER A 259 3.56 -8.38 -14.83
N ALA A 260 2.69 -8.53 -15.82
CA ALA A 260 3.10 -8.95 -17.18
C ALA A 260 4.19 -8.06 -17.79
N GLY A 261 4.23 -6.76 -17.43
CA GLY A 261 5.22 -5.81 -17.91
C GLY A 261 6.62 -5.95 -17.29
N LYS A 262 6.72 -6.55 -16.09
CA LYS A 262 7.95 -6.67 -15.30
C LYS A 262 8.29 -8.12 -14.95
N MET A 263 7.60 -9.07 -15.54
CA MET A 263 7.66 -10.48 -15.20
C MET A 263 9.08 -11.07 -15.31
N ARG A 264 9.59 -11.58 -14.18
CA ARG A 264 10.82 -12.37 -14.07
C ARG A 264 10.45 -13.71 -13.44
N LEU A 265 10.08 -14.67 -14.27
CA LEU A 265 9.68 -16.00 -13.81
C LEU A 265 10.78 -17.00 -14.11
N ASP A 266 11.13 -17.81 -13.13
CA ASP A 266 12.08 -18.92 -13.29
C ASP A 266 11.36 -20.19 -13.75
N ALA A 267 11.11 -20.28 -15.06
CA ALA A 267 10.49 -21.40 -15.76
C ALA A 267 9.32 -22.05 -14.98
N PRO A 268 8.19 -21.36 -14.80
CA PRO A 268 7.04 -21.88 -14.07
C PRO A 268 6.42 -23.07 -14.79
N ASP A 269 5.96 -24.07 -14.05
CA ASP A 269 5.19 -25.17 -14.65
C ASP A 269 3.78 -24.71 -15.02
N TYR A 270 3.17 -23.88 -14.20
CA TYR A 270 1.80 -23.40 -14.37
C TYR A 270 1.74 -21.87 -14.24
N VAL A 271 0.99 -21.23 -15.14
CA VAL A 271 0.75 -19.79 -15.12
C VAL A 271 -0.76 -19.52 -15.15
N PHE A 272 -1.21 -18.68 -14.24
CA PHE A 272 -2.56 -18.17 -14.14
C PHE A 272 -2.58 -16.72 -14.59
N VAL A 273 -3.17 -16.43 -15.74
CA VAL A 273 -3.30 -15.07 -16.29
C VAL A 273 -4.69 -14.55 -15.96
N LEU A 274 -4.75 -13.47 -15.18
CA LEU A 274 -5.99 -12.84 -14.71
C LEU A 274 -6.25 -11.54 -15.46
N GLY A 275 -7.53 -11.19 -15.62
CA GLY A 275 -7.96 -9.91 -16.17
C GLY A 275 -7.80 -9.79 -17.68
N LEU A 276 -8.05 -10.84 -18.44
CA LEU A 276 -7.97 -10.85 -19.89
C LEU A 276 -9.20 -10.19 -20.54
N SER A 277 -9.52 -8.97 -20.07
CA SER A 277 -10.63 -8.17 -20.60
C SER A 277 -10.15 -7.17 -21.64
N GLU A 278 -11.04 -6.82 -22.57
CA GLU A 278 -10.76 -5.80 -23.59
C GLU A 278 -10.35 -4.46 -22.94
N GLY A 279 -9.23 -3.91 -23.40
CA GLY A 279 -8.64 -2.68 -22.89
C GLY A 279 -7.91 -2.80 -21.55
N GLU A 280 -7.97 -3.95 -20.86
CA GLU A 280 -7.26 -4.20 -19.61
C GLU A 280 -5.96 -5.00 -19.82
N PHE A 281 -6.06 -6.13 -20.50
CA PHE A 281 -4.88 -6.90 -20.89
C PHE A 281 -5.15 -7.64 -22.23
N PRO A 282 -4.42 -7.28 -23.29
CA PRO A 282 -3.44 -6.19 -23.45
C PRO A 282 -4.04 -4.81 -23.16
N ALA A 283 -3.27 -3.95 -22.47
CA ALA A 283 -3.75 -2.62 -22.17
C ALA A 283 -3.81 -1.76 -23.45
N ALA A 284 -4.92 -1.04 -23.62
CA ALA A 284 -5.02 -0.08 -24.70
C ALA A 284 -4.04 1.07 -24.44
N PRO A 285 -3.11 1.39 -25.36
CA PRO A 285 -2.20 2.49 -25.19
C PRO A 285 -2.98 3.80 -25.21
N GLY A 286 -3.15 4.42 -24.02
CA GLY A 286 -3.78 5.73 -23.89
C GLY A 286 -2.84 6.88 -24.26
N GLU A 287 -3.40 8.03 -24.64
CA GLU A 287 -2.65 9.28 -24.69
C GLU A 287 -2.33 9.70 -23.25
N THR A 288 -1.06 9.68 -22.89
CA THR A 288 -0.58 10.13 -21.59
C THR A 288 0.37 11.33 -21.78
N GLY A 289 0.08 12.42 -21.09
CA GLY A 289 0.93 13.60 -21.07
C GLY A 289 0.42 14.75 -21.93
N LEU A 290 1.27 15.79 -22.06
CA LEU A 290 0.95 17.05 -22.77
C LEU A 290 1.02 16.93 -24.29
N LEU A 291 1.71 15.91 -24.82
CA LEU A 291 1.91 15.71 -26.24
C LEU A 291 0.95 14.66 -26.78
N THR A 292 0.18 15.03 -27.79
CA THR A 292 -0.62 14.09 -28.59
C THR A 292 0.28 13.19 -29.44
N HIS A 293 -0.27 12.14 -30.06
CA HIS A 293 0.49 11.33 -31.02
C HIS A 293 1.00 12.16 -32.20
N ALA A 294 0.17 13.05 -32.74
CA ALA A 294 0.55 13.94 -33.85
C ALA A 294 1.71 14.88 -33.47
N ASP A 295 1.71 15.41 -32.24
CA ASP A 295 2.80 16.25 -31.75
C ASP A 295 4.11 15.45 -31.62
N ARG A 296 4.02 14.22 -31.16
CA ARG A 296 5.18 13.31 -31.03
C ARG A 296 5.77 12.97 -32.40
N ASP A 297 4.91 12.62 -33.35
CA ASP A 297 5.33 12.31 -34.73
C ASP A 297 5.99 13.52 -35.39
N ALA A 298 5.44 14.72 -35.18
CA ALA A 298 6.01 15.97 -35.70
C ALA A 298 7.39 16.28 -35.07
N LEU A 299 7.57 15.99 -33.77
CA LEU A 299 8.85 16.17 -33.10
C LEU A 299 9.88 15.11 -33.54
N MET A 300 9.47 13.85 -33.70
CA MET A 300 10.34 12.79 -34.22
C MET A 300 10.76 13.05 -35.66
N ALA A 301 9.89 13.62 -36.51
CA ALA A 301 10.24 14.06 -37.87
C ALA A 301 11.30 15.18 -37.88
N GLN A 302 11.48 15.88 -36.75
CA GLN A 302 12.55 16.86 -36.54
C GLN A 302 13.77 16.31 -35.82
N GLU A 303 13.94 14.98 -35.81
CA GLU A 303 15.05 14.28 -35.17
C GLU A 303 15.11 14.45 -33.63
N VAL A 304 13.98 14.81 -32.99
CA VAL A 304 13.89 14.81 -31.53
C VAL A 304 13.66 13.39 -31.05
N GLU A 305 14.60 12.85 -30.29
CA GLU A 305 14.47 11.53 -29.69
C GLU A 305 13.41 11.54 -28.58
N LEU A 306 12.28 10.89 -28.81
CA LEU A 306 11.23 10.66 -27.82
C LEU A 306 11.20 9.18 -27.41
N PRO A 307 11.26 8.88 -26.11
CA PRO A 307 11.46 7.50 -25.62
C PRO A 307 10.28 6.56 -25.85
N ASP A 308 9.09 7.04 -26.19
CA ASP A 308 7.87 6.22 -26.29
C ASP A 308 6.95 6.71 -27.41
N CYS A 309 7.11 6.18 -28.62
CA CYS A 309 6.08 6.32 -29.67
C CYS A 309 4.91 5.33 -29.39
N PHE A 310 3.74 5.66 -29.93
CA PHE A 310 2.53 4.84 -29.80
C PHE A 310 2.73 3.41 -30.24
N GLU A 311 3.38 3.20 -31.38
CA GLU A 311 3.66 1.89 -31.97
C GLU A 311 4.51 1.03 -31.04
N ASN A 312 5.55 1.59 -30.43
CA ASN A 312 6.39 0.88 -29.47
C ASN A 312 5.60 0.45 -28.22
N ARG A 313 4.63 1.25 -27.79
CA ARG A 313 3.77 0.91 -26.65
C ARG A 313 2.84 -0.25 -26.99
N VAL A 314 2.21 -0.23 -28.19
CA VAL A 314 1.39 -1.33 -28.69
C VAL A 314 2.20 -2.62 -28.76
N VAL A 315 3.38 -2.57 -29.41
CA VAL A 315 4.26 -3.74 -29.54
C VAL A 315 4.70 -4.26 -28.17
N ARG A 316 5.02 -3.36 -27.24
CA ARG A 316 5.39 -3.74 -25.87
C ARG A 316 4.25 -4.49 -25.15
N GLU A 317 3.01 -4.01 -25.26
CA GLU A 317 1.85 -4.69 -24.68
C GLU A 317 1.63 -6.08 -25.32
N GLN A 318 1.75 -6.19 -26.62
CA GLN A 318 1.68 -7.48 -27.33
C GLN A 318 2.79 -8.44 -26.88
N VAL A 319 4.01 -7.94 -26.69
CA VAL A 319 5.13 -8.76 -26.17
C VAL A 319 4.88 -9.20 -24.74
N CYS A 320 4.32 -8.33 -23.88
CA CYS A 320 3.95 -8.69 -22.51
C CYS A 320 2.88 -9.79 -22.50
N PHE A 321 1.86 -9.65 -23.35
CA PHE A 321 0.81 -10.63 -23.52
C PHE A 321 1.36 -11.99 -24.02
N TYR A 322 2.16 -11.97 -25.09
CA TYR A 322 2.82 -13.15 -25.61
C TYR A 322 3.66 -13.88 -24.56
N LYS A 323 4.48 -13.13 -23.80
CA LYS A 323 5.31 -13.69 -22.73
C LYS A 323 4.46 -14.35 -21.64
N ALA A 324 3.34 -13.74 -21.24
CA ALA A 324 2.45 -14.32 -20.23
C ALA A 324 1.86 -15.65 -20.69
N LEU A 325 1.43 -15.74 -21.97
CA LEU A 325 0.84 -16.96 -22.54
C LEU A 325 1.87 -18.07 -22.76
N THR A 326 3.12 -17.74 -23.08
CA THR A 326 4.17 -18.71 -23.43
C THR A 326 5.12 -19.06 -22.28
N ALA A 327 4.95 -18.44 -21.10
CA ALA A 327 5.79 -18.71 -19.95
C ALA A 327 5.62 -20.11 -19.32
N PRO A 328 4.42 -20.72 -19.26
CA PRO A 328 4.25 -22.01 -18.58
C PRO A 328 4.84 -23.18 -19.37
N ALA A 329 5.46 -24.12 -18.63
CA ALA A 329 5.96 -25.35 -19.22
C ALA A 329 4.89 -26.46 -19.33
N LYS A 330 3.86 -26.47 -18.47
CA LYS A 330 2.89 -27.56 -18.37
C LYS A 330 1.45 -27.13 -18.54
N GLY A 331 1.05 -26.01 -17.92
CA GLY A 331 -0.36 -25.61 -17.95
C GLY A 331 -0.58 -24.11 -17.87
N LEU A 332 -1.55 -23.64 -18.61
CA LEU A 332 -1.95 -22.25 -18.70
C LEU A 332 -3.42 -22.13 -18.29
N TRP A 333 -3.69 -21.23 -17.32
CA TRP A 333 -5.02 -20.83 -16.92
C TRP A 333 -5.29 -19.41 -17.40
N LEU A 334 -6.39 -19.18 -18.08
CA LEU A 334 -6.80 -17.90 -18.62
C LEU A 334 -8.14 -17.51 -18.02
N SER A 335 -8.27 -16.30 -17.47
CA SER A 335 -9.54 -15.83 -16.92
C SER A 335 -9.81 -14.36 -17.23
N TRP A 336 -11.10 -14.04 -17.30
CA TRP A 336 -11.61 -12.68 -17.46
C TRP A 336 -12.94 -12.52 -16.74
N PRO A 337 -13.24 -11.35 -16.14
CA PRO A 337 -14.53 -11.10 -15.52
C PRO A 337 -15.61 -10.85 -16.59
N LYS A 338 -16.81 -11.43 -16.39
CA LYS A 338 -17.97 -11.24 -17.28
C LYS A 338 -18.93 -10.14 -16.80
N GLY A 339 -18.61 -9.40 -15.75
CA GLY A 339 -19.48 -8.38 -15.18
C GLY A 339 -19.34 -6.99 -15.83
N GLN A 340 -20.32 -6.13 -15.66
CA GLN A 340 -20.23 -4.69 -15.98
C GLN A 340 -19.85 -4.34 -17.43
N GLY A 341 -20.24 -5.14 -18.41
CA GLY A 341 -19.94 -4.90 -19.83
C GLY A 341 -18.51 -5.26 -20.24
N GLN A 342 -17.77 -5.96 -19.40
CA GLN A 342 -16.45 -6.48 -19.75
C GLN A 342 -16.57 -7.67 -20.69
N THR A 343 -15.80 -7.64 -21.77
CA THR A 343 -15.72 -8.70 -22.78
C THR A 343 -14.31 -9.28 -22.81
N LEU A 344 -14.19 -10.49 -23.34
CA LEU A 344 -12.89 -11.10 -23.61
C LEU A 344 -12.06 -10.17 -24.51
N CYS A 345 -10.76 -10.07 -24.27
CA CYS A 345 -9.89 -9.31 -25.13
C CYS A 345 -9.79 -9.93 -26.53
N ALA A 346 -9.91 -9.13 -27.58
CA ALA A 346 -9.82 -9.59 -28.97
C ALA A 346 -8.50 -10.30 -29.29
N ALA A 347 -7.43 -9.95 -28.62
CA ALA A 347 -6.12 -10.60 -28.79
C ALA A 347 -6.10 -12.09 -28.37
N LEU A 348 -7.06 -12.54 -27.53
CA LEU A 348 -7.16 -13.92 -27.10
C LEU A 348 -8.01 -14.78 -28.04
N GLU A 349 -8.87 -14.20 -28.85
CA GLU A 349 -9.75 -14.96 -29.77
C GLU A 349 -8.97 -15.97 -30.65
N PRO A 350 -7.86 -15.60 -31.34
CA PRO A 350 -7.10 -16.54 -32.13
C PRO A 350 -6.46 -17.68 -31.32
N VAL A 351 -6.14 -17.41 -30.04
CA VAL A 351 -5.56 -18.42 -29.15
C VAL A 351 -6.63 -19.42 -28.73
N VAL A 352 -7.83 -18.94 -28.42
CA VAL A 352 -8.99 -19.78 -28.09
C VAL A 352 -9.34 -20.67 -29.28
N ASP A 353 -9.42 -20.12 -30.49
CA ASP A 353 -9.72 -20.87 -31.69
C ASP A 353 -8.70 -21.98 -31.98
N LEU A 354 -7.44 -21.74 -31.61
CA LEU A 354 -6.35 -22.70 -31.81
C LEU A 354 -6.36 -23.84 -30.78
N LEU A 355 -6.84 -23.57 -29.55
CA LEU A 355 -6.81 -24.49 -28.42
C LEU A 355 -8.11 -25.27 -28.20
N VAL A 356 -9.20 -24.82 -28.76
CA VAL A 356 -10.58 -25.32 -28.54
C VAL A 356 -10.95 -26.72 -29.02
N PRO A 357 -10.14 -27.57 -29.66
CA PRO A 357 -10.58 -28.94 -29.83
C PRO A 357 -10.64 -29.78 -28.57
N ALA A 358 -10.06 -29.33 -27.44
CA ALA A 358 -9.84 -30.24 -26.32
C ALA A 358 -10.74 -30.04 -25.11
N ASP A 359 -11.09 -28.80 -24.72
CA ASP A 359 -11.90 -28.60 -23.51
C ASP A 359 -12.90 -27.45 -23.66
N PRO A 360 -14.18 -27.63 -23.23
CA PRO A 360 -15.15 -26.56 -23.25
C PRO A 360 -14.68 -25.41 -22.33
N VAL A 361 -14.99 -24.16 -22.74
CA VAL A 361 -14.83 -23.01 -21.87
C VAL A 361 -15.61 -23.28 -20.58
N LEU A 362 -14.90 -23.44 -19.46
CA LEU A 362 -15.50 -23.62 -18.15
C LEU A 362 -16.10 -22.26 -17.73
N GLU A 363 -17.41 -22.14 -17.89
CA GLU A 363 -18.14 -21.07 -17.21
C GLU A 363 -18.17 -21.42 -15.73
N LEU A 364 -17.40 -20.66 -14.93
CA LEU A 364 -17.54 -20.78 -13.48
C LEU A 364 -18.94 -20.31 -13.09
N PRO A 365 -19.67 -21.10 -12.28
CA PRO A 365 -20.95 -20.66 -11.75
C PRO A 365 -20.75 -19.36 -10.98
N ASP A 366 -21.79 -18.52 -10.95
CA ASP A 366 -21.79 -17.28 -10.17
C ASP A 366 -21.49 -17.61 -8.70
N LEU A 367 -20.25 -17.36 -8.28
CA LEU A 367 -19.74 -17.71 -6.96
C LEU A 367 -20.38 -16.86 -5.85
N ALA A 368 -21.08 -15.77 -6.21
CA ALA A 368 -21.84 -14.96 -5.25
C ALA A 368 -23.03 -15.75 -4.65
N ALA A 369 -23.48 -16.82 -5.31
CA ALA A 369 -24.59 -17.66 -4.87
C ALA A 369 -24.14 -18.92 -4.08
N THR A 370 -22.83 -19.19 -3.95
CA THR A 370 -22.35 -20.43 -3.31
C THR A 370 -21.92 -20.13 -1.87
N PRO A 371 -22.46 -20.84 -0.85
CA PRO A 371 -21.99 -20.73 0.52
C PRO A 371 -20.49 -21.05 0.63
N ALA A 372 -19.82 -20.46 1.63
CA ALA A 372 -18.38 -20.59 1.86
C ALA A 372 -17.83 -22.04 1.98
N ASP A 373 -18.71 -23.02 2.15
CA ASP A 373 -18.40 -24.46 2.24
C ASP A 373 -18.19 -25.14 0.88
N GLY A 374 -18.50 -24.45 -0.23
CA GLY A 374 -18.44 -24.99 -1.58
C GLY A 374 -17.12 -24.77 -2.32
N LEU A 375 -15.98 -25.01 -1.65
CA LEU A 375 -14.66 -25.02 -2.31
C LEU A 375 -14.41 -26.23 -3.24
N ASP A 376 -15.39 -27.08 -3.42
CA ASP A 376 -15.39 -28.13 -4.43
C ASP A 376 -16.02 -27.63 -5.74
N VAL A 377 -15.29 -26.81 -6.48
CA VAL A 377 -15.60 -26.54 -7.89
C VAL A 377 -15.36 -27.86 -8.65
N PRO A 378 -16.36 -28.48 -9.25
CA PRO A 378 -16.15 -29.71 -10.01
C PRO A 378 -15.25 -29.39 -11.20
N VAL A 379 -14.16 -30.13 -11.31
CA VAL A 379 -13.38 -30.21 -12.55
C VAL A 379 -13.88 -31.44 -13.27
N SER A 380 -14.53 -31.18 -14.39
CA SER A 380 -14.75 -32.22 -15.40
C SER A 380 -13.50 -32.34 -16.27
#